data_93ea0725c4eb8cbb28b5e55ca1a67ff6
#
_entry.id   93ea0725c4eb8cbb28b5e55ca1a67ff6
#
_cell.length_a   1.000
_cell.length_b   1.000
_cell.length_c   1.000
_cell.angle_alpha   90.00
_cell.angle_beta   90.00
_cell.angle_gamma   90.00
#
_symmetry.space_group_name_H-M   'P 1'
#
loop_
_entity.id
_entity.type
_entity.pdbx_description
1 polymer ?
#
loop_
_entity_poly.entity_id
_entity_poly.type
_entity_poly.pdbx_seq_one_letter_code
_entity_poly.pdbx_strand_id
1 'polypeptide(L)'
;VGTLREQSLLEDTIILFTADHGEMLGTHGLFGKFLMYENSVKIPFILSPPADCNMVCNREDDRIVELRDVMPTLLTLAGIPVPDYVEGTSLTEDYEREYSYGELWEDDRATRMIRTKTRKLIYYPVGNLSQLFDLEKDPMELTDVAGDPAYTKDLEELTEKLISHLYGSDEKLLENGKLKGL
;
A
#
# COMPACT_ATOMS: atom_id res chain seq x y z
N VAL A 1 -25.85 -6.11 3.87
CA VAL A 1 -26.21 -5.16 4.94
C VAL A 1 -27.72 -5.22 5.22
N GLY A 2 -28.59 -5.19 4.17
CA GLY A 2 -30.05 -5.24 4.34
C GLY A 2 -30.51 -6.43 5.16
N THR A 3 -30.11 -7.64 4.78
CA THR A 3 -30.46 -8.89 5.47
C THR A 3 -30.01 -8.93 6.92
N LEU A 4 -28.79 -8.41 7.22
CA LEU A 4 -28.31 -8.32 8.61
C LEU A 4 -29.18 -7.40 9.45
N ARG A 5 -29.63 -6.28 8.88
CA ARG A 5 -30.54 -5.34 9.55
C ARG A 5 -31.91 -5.99 9.83
N GLU A 6 -32.48 -6.67 8.85
CA GLU A 6 -33.78 -7.37 8.99
C GLU A 6 -33.76 -8.47 10.06
N GLN A 7 -32.57 -9.10 10.25
CA GLN A 7 -32.35 -10.14 11.25
C GLN A 7 -31.83 -9.60 12.59
N SER A 8 -31.71 -8.29 12.77
CA SER A 8 -31.16 -7.64 13.97
C SER A 8 -29.71 -8.08 14.32
N LEU A 9 -28.92 -8.42 13.31
CA LEU A 9 -27.53 -8.88 13.46
C LEU A 9 -26.52 -7.79 13.10
N LEU A 10 -26.97 -6.67 12.54
CA LEU A 10 -26.07 -5.64 12.00
C LEU A 10 -25.16 -5.03 13.06
N GLU A 11 -25.67 -4.81 14.25
CA GLU A 11 -24.96 -4.16 15.36
C GLU A 11 -23.88 -5.04 15.97
N ASP A 12 -24.02 -6.37 15.84
CA ASP A 12 -23.07 -7.38 16.35
C ASP A 12 -22.15 -7.91 15.25
N THR A 13 -22.15 -7.29 14.05
CA THR A 13 -21.39 -7.79 12.90
C THR A 13 -20.32 -6.81 12.46
N ILE A 14 -19.08 -7.30 12.39
CA ILE A 14 -17.98 -6.59 11.72
C ILE A 14 -18.19 -6.69 10.21
N ILE A 15 -18.24 -5.57 9.52
CA ILE A 15 -18.31 -5.53 8.06
C ILE A 15 -17.05 -4.86 7.52
N LEU A 16 -16.30 -5.61 6.73
CA LEU A 16 -15.15 -5.10 6.00
C LEU A 16 -15.40 -5.25 4.49
N PHE A 17 -15.29 -4.16 3.76
CA PHE A 17 -15.29 -4.14 2.30
C PHE A 17 -13.93 -3.70 1.79
N THR A 18 -13.27 -4.56 1.04
CA THR A 18 -11.96 -4.30 0.43
C THR A 18 -11.80 -5.12 -0.86
N ALA A 19 -10.67 -4.97 -1.52
CA ALA A 19 -10.26 -5.77 -2.68
C ALA A 19 -8.81 -6.25 -2.49
N ASP A 20 -8.39 -7.25 -3.23
CA ASP A 20 -6.99 -7.74 -3.26
C ASP A 20 -6.08 -6.82 -4.07
N HIS A 21 -6.58 -6.21 -5.12
CA HIS A 21 -5.91 -5.25 -5.99
C HIS A 21 -6.92 -4.39 -6.73
N GLY A 22 -6.45 -3.34 -7.39
CA GLY A 22 -7.21 -2.53 -8.32
C GLY A 22 -7.14 -3.04 -9.76
N GLU A 23 -7.43 -2.18 -10.71
CA GLU A 23 -7.42 -2.47 -12.15
C GLU A 23 -7.15 -1.18 -12.92
N MET A 24 -6.28 -1.23 -13.93
CA MET A 24 -5.87 -0.05 -14.71
C MET A 24 -6.99 0.52 -15.57
N LEU A 25 -7.91 -0.30 -16.08
CA LEU A 25 -9.12 0.11 -16.84
C LEU A 25 -8.87 1.13 -17.95
N GLY A 26 -7.71 1.06 -18.62
CA GLY A 26 -7.31 1.97 -19.68
C GLY A 26 -6.52 3.20 -19.21
N THR A 27 -6.32 3.41 -17.93
CA THR A 27 -5.43 4.46 -17.41
C THR A 27 -4.01 4.20 -17.91
N HIS A 28 -3.30 5.25 -18.33
CA HIS A 28 -2.02 5.17 -19.03
C HIS A 28 -2.06 4.35 -20.35
N GLY A 29 -3.26 4.06 -20.89
CA GLY A 29 -3.44 3.16 -22.02
C GLY A 29 -3.26 1.68 -21.67
N LEU A 30 -3.26 1.33 -20.37
CA LEU A 30 -2.96 0.01 -19.86
C LEU A 30 -4.19 -0.67 -19.26
N PHE A 31 -4.21 -2.00 -19.31
CA PHE A 31 -5.23 -2.85 -18.72
C PHE A 31 -4.57 -3.89 -17.81
N GLY A 32 -5.33 -4.44 -16.87
CA GLY A 32 -4.83 -5.41 -15.89
C GLY A 32 -4.29 -4.76 -14.63
N LYS A 33 -3.58 -5.53 -13.83
CA LYS A 33 -3.22 -5.23 -12.44
C LYS A 33 -1.72 -5.40 -12.13
N PHE A 34 -0.91 -5.75 -13.12
CA PHE A 34 0.49 -6.12 -12.94
C PHE A 34 1.43 -4.91 -13.01
N LEU A 35 1.04 -3.82 -12.33
CA LEU A 35 1.74 -2.54 -12.32
C LEU A 35 1.61 -1.91 -10.93
N MET A 36 2.53 -0.99 -10.60
CA MET A 36 2.55 -0.32 -9.29
C MET A 36 1.88 1.07 -9.29
N TYR A 37 1.12 1.41 -10.34
CA TYR A 37 0.32 2.65 -10.38
C TYR A 37 -0.86 2.59 -9.40
N GLU A 38 -1.34 3.76 -8.95
CA GLU A 38 -2.45 3.87 -7.97
C GLU A 38 -3.68 3.06 -8.40
N ASN A 39 -4.05 3.07 -9.68
CA ASN A 39 -5.21 2.31 -10.16
C ASN A 39 -5.08 0.79 -9.93
N SER A 40 -3.87 0.27 -9.89
CA SER A 40 -3.60 -1.16 -9.63
C SER A 40 -3.42 -1.47 -8.15
N VAL A 41 -2.79 -0.58 -7.37
CA VAL A 41 -2.39 -0.87 -5.98
C VAL A 41 -3.28 -0.22 -4.92
N LYS A 42 -3.97 0.88 -5.25
CA LYS A 42 -4.89 1.53 -4.32
C LYS A 42 -6.25 0.86 -4.38
N ILE A 43 -6.67 0.30 -3.25
CA ILE A 43 -7.91 -0.45 -3.10
C ILE A 43 -8.86 0.25 -2.13
N PRO A 44 -10.18 0.01 -2.22
CA PRO A 44 -11.11 0.44 -1.19
C PRO A 44 -10.83 -0.28 0.13
N PHE A 45 -10.98 0.43 1.24
CA PHE A 45 -10.93 -0.15 2.56
C PHE A 45 -12.01 0.52 3.42
N ILE A 46 -13.15 -0.16 3.60
CA ILE A 46 -14.30 0.36 4.34
C ILE A 46 -14.58 -0.60 5.48
N LEU A 47 -14.44 -0.12 6.71
CA LEU A 47 -14.67 -0.88 7.93
C LEU A 47 -15.86 -0.32 8.69
N SER A 48 -16.83 -1.17 8.99
CA SER A 48 -17.91 -0.91 9.92
C SER A 48 -17.76 -1.87 11.10
N PRO A 49 -17.27 -1.42 12.25
CA PRO A 49 -17.15 -2.25 13.44
C PRO A 49 -18.52 -2.49 14.07
N PRO A 50 -18.65 -3.44 15.03
CA PRO A 50 -19.87 -3.62 15.82
C PRO A 50 -20.17 -2.39 16.68
N ALA A 51 -21.43 -2.25 17.11
CA ALA A 51 -21.91 -1.03 17.78
C ALA A 51 -21.25 -0.76 19.14
N ASP A 52 -20.80 -1.78 19.83
CA ASP A 52 -20.11 -1.69 21.13
C ASP A 52 -18.60 -1.44 21.04
N CYS A 53 -18.09 -1.30 19.82
CA CYS A 53 -16.67 -1.01 19.57
C CYS A 53 -16.33 0.44 19.90
N ASN A 54 -15.17 0.66 20.52
CA ASN A 54 -14.67 2.01 20.85
C ASN A 54 -14.03 2.75 19.66
N MET A 55 -14.14 2.26 18.44
CA MET A 55 -13.63 2.95 17.25
C MET A 55 -14.48 4.17 16.90
N VAL A 56 -13.81 5.25 16.49
CA VAL A 56 -14.50 6.41 15.92
C VAL A 56 -15.02 6.03 14.53
N CYS A 57 -16.33 6.06 14.36
CA CYS A 57 -17.01 5.75 13.11
C CYS A 57 -17.39 7.03 12.33
N ASN A 58 -17.93 6.83 11.11
CA ASN A 58 -18.39 7.92 10.23
C ASN A 58 -17.32 8.98 9.93
N ARG A 59 -16.10 8.55 9.71
CA ARG A 59 -14.97 9.39 9.32
C ARG A 59 -14.20 8.79 8.15
N GLU A 60 -13.49 9.64 7.44
CA GLU A 60 -12.39 9.20 6.59
C GLU A 60 -11.12 9.11 7.43
N ASP A 61 -10.30 8.10 7.13
CA ASP A 61 -9.02 7.86 7.77
C ASP A 61 -7.94 7.91 6.69
N ASP A 62 -7.01 8.83 6.80
CA ASP A 62 -5.96 9.09 5.81
C ASP A 62 -4.65 8.33 6.08
N ARG A 63 -4.65 7.45 7.10
CA ARG A 63 -3.51 6.58 7.38
C ARG A 63 -3.22 5.67 6.20
N ILE A 64 -1.95 5.34 6.01
CA ILE A 64 -1.56 4.30 5.06
C ILE A 64 -1.93 2.95 5.68
N VAL A 65 -2.82 2.23 5.00
CA VAL A 65 -3.35 0.91 5.41
C VAL A 65 -3.00 -0.11 4.33
N GLU A 66 -2.68 -1.32 4.74
CA GLU A 66 -2.29 -2.41 3.86
C GLU A 66 -3.18 -3.65 4.10
N LEU A 67 -3.24 -4.56 3.14
CA LEU A 67 -4.03 -5.81 3.30
C LEU A 67 -3.57 -6.67 4.48
N ARG A 68 -2.29 -6.61 4.86
CA ARG A 68 -1.79 -7.30 6.06
C ARG A 68 -2.41 -6.79 7.36
N ASP A 69 -3.02 -5.60 7.37
CA ASP A 69 -3.70 -5.02 8.52
C ASP A 69 -5.10 -5.59 8.74
N VAL A 70 -5.66 -6.27 7.75
CA VAL A 70 -7.00 -6.90 7.82
C VAL A 70 -7.08 -7.92 8.94
N MET A 71 -6.14 -8.87 8.97
CA MET A 71 -6.14 -9.95 9.94
C MET A 71 -6.09 -9.44 11.38
N PRO A 72 -5.07 -8.64 11.80
CA PRO A 72 -5.01 -8.15 13.18
C PRO A 72 -6.20 -7.26 13.55
N THR A 73 -6.73 -6.48 12.60
CA THR A 73 -7.94 -5.66 12.83
C THR A 73 -9.16 -6.52 13.16
N LEU A 74 -9.42 -7.55 12.35
CA LEU A 74 -10.57 -8.44 12.56
C LEU A 74 -10.43 -9.25 13.85
N LEU A 75 -9.23 -9.76 14.16
CA LEU A 75 -8.97 -10.48 15.40
C LEU A 75 -9.21 -9.60 16.61
N THR A 76 -8.65 -8.38 16.61
CA THR A 76 -8.84 -7.43 17.72
C THR A 76 -10.31 -7.07 17.92
N LEU A 77 -11.05 -6.77 16.84
CA LEU A 77 -12.47 -6.45 16.91
C LEU A 77 -13.33 -7.65 17.39
N ALA A 78 -12.88 -8.86 17.12
CA ALA A 78 -13.53 -10.10 17.62
C ALA A 78 -13.10 -10.49 19.03
N GLY A 79 -12.24 -9.71 19.69
CA GLY A 79 -11.72 -10.03 21.02
C GLY A 79 -10.76 -11.23 21.05
N ILE A 80 -10.15 -11.56 19.91
CA ILE A 80 -9.20 -12.66 19.76
C ILE A 80 -7.78 -12.09 19.78
N PRO A 81 -6.86 -12.67 20.57
CA PRO A 81 -5.47 -12.23 20.60
C PRO A 81 -4.81 -12.33 19.22
N VAL A 82 -4.10 -11.27 18.81
CA VAL A 82 -3.29 -11.27 17.59
C VAL A 82 -2.00 -12.05 17.85
N PRO A 83 -1.65 -13.06 17.04
CA PRO A 83 -0.39 -13.78 17.19
C PRO A 83 0.84 -12.91 16.96
N ASP A 84 1.92 -13.15 17.71
CA ASP A 84 3.16 -12.34 17.67
C ASP A 84 3.88 -12.32 16.29
N TYR A 85 3.60 -13.29 15.42
CA TYR A 85 4.20 -13.36 14.09
C TYR A 85 3.45 -12.52 13.04
N VAL A 86 2.35 -11.86 13.40
CA VAL A 86 1.56 -11.02 12.48
C VAL A 86 2.24 -9.67 12.33
N GLU A 87 2.63 -9.32 11.12
CA GLU A 87 3.34 -8.06 10.81
C GLU A 87 2.41 -6.87 10.58
N GLY A 88 1.13 -7.12 10.33
CA GLY A 88 0.13 -6.05 10.17
C GLY A 88 -0.21 -5.39 11.49
N THR A 89 -0.75 -4.17 11.41
CA THR A 89 -1.17 -3.39 12.58
C THR A 89 -2.70 -3.27 12.59
N SER A 90 -3.31 -3.49 13.75
CA SER A 90 -4.75 -3.31 13.89
C SER A 90 -5.16 -1.85 13.72
N LEU A 91 -6.19 -1.58 12.94
CA LEU A 91 -6.76 -0.24 12.75
C LEU A 91 -7.42 0.31 14.03
N THR A 92 -7.62 -0.53 15.04
CA THR A 92 -8.09 -0.10 16.37
C THR A 92 -7.00 0.59 17.18
N GLU A 93 -5.73 0.43 16.77
CA GLU A 93 -4.58 1.04 17.41
C GLU A 93 -4.34 2.45 16.87
N ASP A 94 -3.75 3.31 17.69
CA ASP A 94 -3.27 4.62 17.27
C ASP A 94 -1.84 4.46 16.74
N TYR A 95 -1.71 4.45 15.41
CA TYR A 95 -0.43 4.37 14.73
C TYR A 95 -0.40 5.24 13.49
N GLU A 96 0.79 5.61 13.05
CA GLU A 96 1.02 6.22 11.74
C GLU A 96 2.07 5.40 10.99
N ARG A 97 1.72 4.94 9.78
CA ARG A 97 2.65 4.30 8.87
C ARG A 97 3.19 5.35 7.91
N GLU A 98 4.50 5.52 7.92
CA GLU A 98 5.16 6.54 7.09
C GLU A 98 5.04 6.22 5.60
N TYR A 99 5.15 4.94 5.25
CA TYR A 99 5.11 4.48 3.85
C TYR A 99 4.61 3.03 3.76
N SER A 100 4.20 2.66 2.55
CA SER A 100 3.89 1.29 2.14
C SER A 100 4.98 0.81 1.18
N TYR A 101 5.38 -0.46 1.31
CA TYR A 101 6.25 -1.16 0.39
C TYR A 101 5.45 -2.16 -0.43
N GLY A 102 5.73 -2.23 -1.73
CA GLY A 102 5.12 -3.20 -2.62
C GLY A 102 6.15 -3.86 -3.52
N GLU A 103 5.97 -5.16 -3.74
CA GLU A 103 6.79 -5.95 -4.66
C GLU A 103 5.92 -6.74 -5.61
N LEU A 104 6.38 -6.88 -6.82
CA LEU A 104 5.73 -7.65 -7.86
C LEU A 104 6.80 -8.39 -8.64
N TRP A 105 6.62 -9.71 -8.76
CA TRP A 105 7.51 -10.62 -9.45
C TRP A 105 8.98 -10.59 -9.01
N GLU A 106 9.76 -11.41 -9.65
CA GLU A 106 11.21 -11.58 -9.46
C GLU A 106 11.93 -11.49 -10.80
N ASP A 107 13.26 -11.47 -10.74
CA ASP A 107 14.17 -11.44 -11.88
C ASP A 107 13.90 -10.28 -12.85
N ASP A 108 13.86 -10.54 -14.15
CA ASP A 108 13.69 -9.55 -15.22
C ASP A 108 12.30 -8.88 -15.25
N ARG A 109 11.36 -9.39 -14.49
CA ARG A 109 10.01 -8.80 -14.35
C ARG A 109 9.80 -8.06 -13.05
N ALA A 110 10.78 -8.10 -12.16
CA ALA A 110 10.68 -7.49 -10.85
C ALA A 110 10.29 -6.01 -10.93
N THR A 111 9.40 -5.60 -10.04
CA THR A 111 9.06 -4.20 -9.81
C THR A 111 8.93 -3.99 -8.32
N ARG A 112 9.46 -2.88 -7.80
CA ARG A 112 9.43 -2.53 -6.38
C ARG A 112 8.86 -1.13 -6.22
N MET A 113 8.15 -0.88 -5.13
CA MET A 113 7.48 0.40 -4.89
C MET A 113 7.65 0.83 -3.43
N ILE A 114 7.88 2.11 -3.24
CA ILE A 114 7.65 2.82 -1.97
C ILE A 114 6.60 3.90 -2.20
N ARG A 115 5.59 3.95 -1.34
CA ARG A 115 4.53 4.93 -1.40
C ARG A 115 4.31 5.58 -0.03
N THR A 116 4.52 6.89 0.06
CA THR A 116 4.13 7.73 1.20
C THR A 116 2.76 8.36 0.96
N LYS A 117 2.25 9.18 1.88
CA LYS A 117 0.99 9.92 1.65
C LYS A 117 1.04 10.79 0.40
N THR A 118 2.20 11.33 0.05
CA THR A 118 2.34 12.39 -0.97
C THR A 118 3.24 12.03 -2.15
N ARG A 119 4.04 10.97 -2.04
CA ARG A 119 5.03 10.58 -3.06
C ARG A 119 4.96 9.09 -3.32
N LYS A 120 5.32 8.71 -4.54
CA LYS A 120 5.51 7.30 -4.90
C LYS A 120 6.74 7.13 -5.76
N LEU A 121 7.59 6.19 -5.39
CA LEU A 121 8.70 5.68 -6.17
C LEU A 121 8.35 4.29 -6.70
N ILE A 122 8.51 4.08 -8.01
CA ILE A 122 8.44 2.77 -8.65
C ILE A 122 9.81 2.48 -9.26
N TYR A 123 10.40 1.34 -8.92
CA TYR A 123 11.68 0.91 -9.41
C TYR A 123 11.56 -0.34 -10.26
N TYR A 124 12.16 -0.27 -11.44
CA TYR A 124 12.27 -1.35 -12.43
C TYR A 124 13.72 -1.77 -12.55
N PRO A 125 14.11 -2.94 -12.01
CA PRO A 125 15.50 -3.43 -12.06
C PRO A 125 16.06 -3.54 -13.46
N VAL A 126 15.27 -3.99 -14.43
CA VAL A 126 15.70 -4.00 -15.83
C VAL A 126 15.88 -2.57 -16.33
N GLY A 127 17.14 -2.27 -16.70
CA GLY A 127 17.52 -0.92 -17.10
C GLY A 127 17.77 0.05 -15.96
N ASN A 128 17.68 -0.39 -14.71
CA ASN A 128 17.90 0.44 -13.51
C ASN A 128 17.08 1.74 -13.54
N LEU A 129 15.78 1.61 -13.82
CA LEU A 129 14.89 2.75 -14.03
C LEU A 129 14.06 3.03 -12.78
N SER A 130 13.93 4.30 -12.43
CA SER A 130 13.03 4.78 -11.39
C SER A 130 12.04 5.77 -11.97
N GLN A 131 10.77 5.67 -11.53
CA GLN A 131 9.75 6.69 -11.74
C GLN A 131 9.39 7.27 -10.38
N LEU A 132 9.23 8.59 -10.30
CA LEU A 132 8.80 9.30 -9.10
C LEU A 132 7.55 10.12 -9.41
N PHE A 133 6.55 10.03 -8.55
CA PHE A 133 5.29 10.75 -8.70
C PHE A 133 4.98 11.61 -7.47
N ASP A 134 4.51 12.83 -7.72
CA ASP A 134 3.95 13.75 -6.73
C ASP A 134 2.43 13.54 -6.66
N LEU A 135 1.97 12.70 -5.74
CA LEU A 135 0.56 12.31 -5.64
C LEU A 135 -0.37 13.45 -5.17
N GLU A 136 0.18 14.55 -4.64
CA GLU A 136 -0.61 15.73 -4.28
C GLU A 136 -0.95 16.57 -5.52
N LYS A 137 0.01 16.71 -6.44
CA LYS A 137 -0.16 17.51 -7.67
C LYS A 137 -0.69 16.68 -8.83
N ASP A 138 -0.31 15.41 -8.87
CA ASP A 138 -0.62 14.47 -9.94
C ASP A 138 -1.09 13.11 -9.38
N PRO A 139 -2.29 13.04 -8.81
CA PRO A 139 -2.84 11.79 -8.27
C PRO A 139 -3.09 10.71 -9.33
N MET A 140 -3.01 11.06 -10.61
CA MET A 140 -3.14 10.14 -11.74
C MET A 140 -1.80 9.63 -12.26
N GLU A 141 -0.68 10.07 -11.69
CA GLU A 141 0.68 9.62 -12.04
C GLU A 141 1.03 9.79 -13.52
N LEU A 142 0.59 10.90 -14.11
CA LEU A 142 0.81 11.18 -15.54
C LEU A 142 2.19 11.76 -15.83
N THR A 143 2.85 12.31 -14.83
CA THR A 143 4.13 13.02 -14.97
C THR A 143 5.19 12.39 -14.06
N ASP A 144 6.16 11.73 -14.67
CA ASP A 144 7.34 11.26 -13.96
C ASP A 144 8.28 12.42 -13.63
N VAL A 145 8.52 12.68 -12.36
CA VAL A 145 9.37 13.76 -11.86
C VAL A 145 10.74 13.27 -11.37
N ALA A 146 11.13 12.01 -11.61
CA ALA A 146 12.41 11.47 -11.17
C ALA A 146 13.63 12.23 -11.72
N GLY A 147 13.49 12.86 -12.89
CA GLY A 147 14.53 13.69 -13.52
C GLY A 147 14.50 15.17 -13.13
N ASP A 148 13.53 15.62 -12.35
CA ASP A 148 13.40 17.04 -11.97
C ASP A 148 14.26 17.33 -10.73
N PRO A 149 15.22 18.29 -10.81
CA PRO A 149 16.07 18.67 -9.67
C PRO A 149 15.30 19.09 -8.41
N ALA A 150 14.08 19.58 -8.54
CA ALA A 150 13.24 19.96 -7.41
C ALA A 150 12.85 18.76 -6.52
N TYR A 151 12.87 17.55 -7.06
CA TYR A 151 12.48 16.30 -6.37
C TYR A 151 13.67 15.38 -6.05
N THR A 152 14.91 15.85 -6.22
CA THR A 152 16.11 15.02 -5.95
C THR A 152 16.12 14.45 -4.54
N LYS A 153 15.76 15.26 -3.54
CA LYS A 153 15.70 14.82 -2.15
C LYS A 153 14.64 13.75 -1.93
N ASP A 154 13.44 13.93 -2.47
CA ASP A 154 12.36 12.94 -2.39
C ASP A 154 12.80 11.61 -3.03
N LEU A 155 13.45 11.67 -4.19
CA LEU A 155 13.98 10.49 -4.88
C LEU A 155 15.02 9.75 -4.05
N GLU A 156 15.98 10.47 -3.45
CA GLU A 156 17.01 9.89 -2.59
C GLU A 156 16.39 9.23 -1.36
N GLU A 157 15.52 9.92 -0.63
CA GLU A 157 14.86 9.40 0.58
C GLU A 157 14.04 8.14 0.29
N LEU A 158 13.25 8.14 -0.78
CA LEU A 158 12.42 6.98 -1.14
C LEU A 158 13.27 5.82 -1.67
N THR A 159 14.37 6.11 -2.36
CA THR A 159 15.33 5.10 -2.81
C THR A 159 16.01 4.41 -1.61
N GLU A 160 16.41 5.16 -0.60
CA GLU A 160 16.98 4.59 0.64
C GLU A 160 15.97 3.69 1.36
N LYS A 161 14.71 4.13 1.47
CA LYS A 161 13.62 3.30 2.02
C LYS A 161 13.43 2.01 1.21
N LEU A 162 13.40 2.10 -0.11
CA LEU A 162 13.27 0.94 -0.99
C LEU A 162 14.41 -0.04 -0.79
N ILE A 163 15.65 0.44 -0.76
CA ILE A 163 16.85 -0.39 -0.54
C ILE A 163 16.77 -1.14 0.79
N SER A 164 16.25 -0.51 1.84
CA SER A 164 16.11 -1.14 3.17
C SER A 164 15.15 -2.33 3.21
N HIS A 165 14.30 -2.47 2.19
CA HIS A 165 13.35 -3.59 2.04
C HIS A 165 13.84 -4.69 1.10
N LEU A 166 14.93 -4.46 0.35
CA LEU A 166 15.45 -5.48 -0.56
C LEU A 166 16.11 -6.62 0.23
N TYR A 167 15.67 -7.85 -0.02
CA TYR A 167 16.18 -9.06 0.65
C TYR A 167 16.20 -10.26 -0.29
N GLY A 168 16.90 -11.32 0.09
CA GLY A 168 16.94 -12.57 -0.66
C GLY A 168 17.43 -12.38 -2.09
N SER A 169 16.62 -12.74 -3.08
CA SER A 169 16.99 -12.59 -4.49
C SER A 169 17.18 -11.15 -4.94
N ASP A 170 16.65 -10.18 -4.21
CA ASP A 170 16.76 -8.76 -4.54
C ASP A 170 18.11 -8.15 -4.14
N GLU A 171 18.89 -8.81 -3.27
CA GLU A 171 20.22 -8.35 -2.92
C GLU A 171 21.16 -8.22 -4.14
N LYS A 172 20.88 -9.00 -5.21
CA LYS A 172 21.58 -8.89 -6.49
C LYS A 172 21.37 -7.56 -7.21
N LEU A 173 20.31 -6.81 -6.85
CA LEU A 173 20.01 -5.48 -7.40
C LEU A 173 20.90 -4.38 -6.82
N LEU A 174 21.71 -4.72 -5.81
CA LEU A 174 22.59 -3.77 -5.11
C LEU A 174 24.05 -3.97 -5.49
N GLU A 175 24.75 -2.86 -5.59
CA GLU A 175 26.20 -2.80 -5.64
C GLU A 175 26.69 -1.63 -4.78
N ASN A 176 27.56 -1.92 -3.81
CA ASN A 176 28.06 -0.92 -2.85
C ASN A 176 26.93 -0.13 -2.14
N GLY A 177 25.82 -0.79 -1.83
CA GLY A 177 24.66 -0.20 -1.18
C GLY A 177 23.79 0.70 -2.08
N LYS A 178 23.99 0.66 -3.39
CA LYS A 178 23.21 1.42 -4.37
C LYS A 178 22.53 0.49 -5.35
N LEU A 179 21.40 0.93 -5.89
CA LEU A 179 20.70 0.21 -6.97
C LEU A 179 21.60 0.19 -8.22
N LYS A 180 21.79 -0.99 -8.79
CA LYS A 180 22.54 -1.19 -10.04
C LYS A 180 21.68 -1.79 -11.15
N GLY A 181 20.50 -2.30 -10.80
CA GLY A 181 19.62 -3.01 -11.71
C GLY A 181 20.05 -4.44 -12.01
N LEU A 182 19.52 -4.96 -13.08
CA LEU A 182 19.84 -6.26 -13.69
C LEU A 182 20.55 -6.07 -15.02
#